data_9246e94641ff36af62eca323a5194a29
#
_entry.id   9246e94641ff36af62eca323a5194a29
#
_cell.length_a   1.000
_cell.length_b   1.000
_cell.length_c   1.000
_cell.angle_alpha   90.00
_cell.angle_beta   90.00
_cell.angle_gamma   90.00
#
_symmetry.space_group_name_H-M   'P 1'
#
loop_
_entity.id
_entity.type
_entity.pdbx_description
1 polymer ?
#
loop_
_entity_poly.entity_id
_entity_poly.type
_entity_poly.pdbx_seq_one_letter_code
_entity_poly.pdbx_strand_id
1 'polypeptide(L)'
;MSEVKTPWKDYMGDVPMHLDYFRGSMFEAVERMADMYPNNIAFDFMGKSTTYRKMVQEIEKCAKSLKTLGVRPGDKVTIAMPNCPQAIYMFYAVNLVGGIANMIHPLSAEKEIEFYLNASESTTAITLDQFYDKFEHIRQNTGIINIIIASVKDALSRTIRAGYMLTEGRKIQKIPEDAPVIRWKEFMDMSRYCFYKNYRVERGYNDPAVILYSGGTTGTTKGIVLTNGNFNALGQQIIATNPMFRPGDRMLAAMPLFHGFGLGVCVHSMLSQGGRCILIPRFTAKSYAKQIVKYKCNFIAGVPTLYEALLRLPSMDGADLSSLKGVFSGGDSLSIELKKKFDKFLYDHHAVIQVREGYGTTETVTACCLTPTNIYKEGSIGLPFPDTYIKIVEPDTDKEVPYGTEGEILLAGPTVMKEYMNNPEETARTLRTHDDGLTWVYTGDLGTMDDQGFIYFKGRAKRMIITSGYNVYPGQLENILDAHEDVQMSCIIGVPDPYKMQKVKAFVMLKPGVPANDATKQTLLDYCRKHVAKYAMPYDIEFRDELPKTLVGKVAYRVLEDEEKARIAAQAAQPEA
;
A
#
# COMPACT_ATOMS: atom_id res chain seq x y z
N MET A 1 -7.12 -30.46 17.74
CA MET A 1 -6.94 -29.07 17.26
C MET A 1 -8.11 -28.27 17.82
N SER A 2 -7.85 -27.19 18.52
CA SER A 2 -8.89 -26.25 18.97
C SER A 2 -9.48 -25.56 17.74
N GLU A 3 -10.80 -25.54 17.62
CA GLU A 3 -11.49 -24.85 16.52
C GLU A 3 -11.34 -23.34 16.71
N VAL A 4 -10.91 -22.64 15.65
CA VAL A 4 -10.80 -21.17 15.69
C VAL A 4 -12.19 -20.57 15.67
N LYS A 5 -12.49 -19.68 16.61
CA LYS A 5 -13.77 -18.97 16.67
C LYS A 5 -13.92 -18.04 15.46
N THR A 6 -15.10 -18.05 14.83
CA THR A 6 -15.42 -17.22 13.67
C THR A 6 -16.74 -16.46 13.89
N PRO A 7 -16.81 -15.55 14.89
CA PRO A 7 -18.06 -14.87 15.25
C PRO A 7 -18.62 -14.00 14.11
N TRP A 8 -17.80 -13.65 13.14
CA TRP A 8 -18.21 -12.86 11.97
C TRP A 8 -18.98 -13.63 10.90
N LYS A 9 -19.06 -14.96 10.98
CA LYS A 9 -19.62 -15.81 9.93
C LYS A 9 -21.02 -15.39 9.48
N ASP A 10 -21.89 -15.05 10.43
CA ASP A 10 -23.28 -14.69 10.15
C ASP A 10 -23.43 -13.23 9.63
N TYR A 11 -22.35 -12.45 9.63
CA TYR A 11 -22.34 -11.03 9.23
C TYR A 11 -21.64 -10.78 7.89
N MET A 12 -21.10 -11.83 7.25
CA MET A 12 -20.42 -11.70 5.95
C MET A 12 -21.38 -11.48 4.78
N GLY A 13 -22.69 -11.62 4.99
CA GLY A 13 -23.69 -11.56 3.92
C GLY A 13 -23.48 -12.69 2.90
N ASP A 14 -23.47 -12.35 1.62
CA ASP A 14 -23.27 -13.32 0.52
C ASP A 14 -21.78 -13.70 0.28
N VAL A 15 -20.85 -13.19 1.09
CA VAL A 15 -19.43 -13.51 0.96
C VAL A 15 -19.16 -14.90 1.58
N PRO A 16 -18.65 -15.88 0.81
CA PRO A 16 -18.40 -17.22 1.32
C PRO A 16 -17.26 -17.22 2.35
N MET A 17 -17.36 -18.10 3.35
CA MET A 17 -16.29 -18.30 4.34
C MET A 17 -15.02 -18.90 3.74
N HIS A 18 -15.17 -19.73 2.70
CA HIS A 18 -14.08 -20.45 2.07
C HIS A 18 -14.09 -20.23 0.55
N LEU A 19 -12.89 -20.14 -0.05
CA LEU A 19 -12.68 -20.01 -1.48
C LEU A 19 -11.83 -21.16 -2.01
N ASP A 20 -12.10 -21.56 -3.24
CA ASP A 20 -11.20 -22.45 -3.99
C ASP A 20 -10.12 -21.61 -4.68
N TYR A 21 -8.94 -21.59 -4.08
CA TYR A 21 -7.84 -20.75 -4.53
C TYR A 21 -7.12 -21.36 -5.73
N PHE A 22 -6.84 -20.52 -6.74
CA PHE A 22 -6.03 -20.89 -7.89
C PHE A 22 -4.61 -21.28 -7.45
N ARG A 23 -4.17 -22.49 -7.81
CA ARG A 23 -2.93 -23.09 -7.30
C ARG A 23 -1.68 -22.83 -8.16
N GLY A 24 -1.81 -22.15 -9.29
CA GLY A 24 -0.70 -21.80 -10.18
C GLY A 24 0.04 -20.53 -9.78
N SER A 25 0.92 -20.08 -10.66
CA SER A 25 1.65 -18.82 -10.53
C SER A 25 0.75 -17.60 -10.74
N MET A 26 1.23 -16.41 -10.36
CA MET A 26 0.53 -15.16 -10.65
C MET A 26 0.38 -14.90 -12.15
N PHE A 27 1.40 -15.23 -12.94
CA PHE A 27 1.31 -15.10 -14.39
C PHE A 27 0.24 -16.01 -14.98
N GLU A 28 0.17 -17.27 -14.57
CA GLU A 28 -0.86 -18.22 -15.05
C GLU A 28 -2.28 -17.75 -14.71
N ALA A 29 -2.49 -17.13 -13.55
CA ALA A 29 -3.78 -16.52 -13.20
C ALA A 29 -4.18 -15.43 -14.19
N VAL A 30 -3.23 -14.59 -14.63
CA VAL A 30 -3.46 -13.53 -15.62
C VAL A 30 -3.57 -14.10 -17.04
N GLU A 31 -2.78 -15.09 -17.39
CA GLU A 31 -2.84 -15.78 -18.69
C GLU A 31 -4.20 -16.43 -18.91
N ARG A 32 -4.75 -17.09 -17.88
CA ARG A 32 -6.11 -17.64 -17.90
C ARG A 32 -7.15 -16.58 -18.26
N MET A 33 -7.02 -15.36 -17.74
CA MET A 33 -7.92 -14.26 -18.11
C MET A 33 -7.69 -13.78 -19.53
N ALA A 34 -6.45 -13.80 -20.00
CA ALA A 34 -6.13 -13.48 -21.40
C ALA A 34 -6.71 -14.50 -22.39
N ASP A 35 -6.78 -15.78 -22.02
CA ASP A 35 -7.42 -16.83 -22.82
C ASP A 35 -8.94 -16.66 -22.85
N MET A 36 -9.56 -16.34 -21.70
CA MET A 36 -11.01 -16.14 -21.59
C MET A 36 -11.47 -14.82 -22.24
N TYR A 37 -10.69 -13.74 -22.10
CA TYR A 37 -11.05 -12.39 -22.51
C TYR A 37 -9.93 -11.69 -23.32
N PRO A 38 -9.44 -12.29 -24.42
CA PRO A 38 -8.23 -11.83 -25.11
C PRO A 38 -8.32 -10.40 -25.65
N ASN A 39 -9.52 -9.96 -26.01
CA ASN A 39 -9.77 -8.66 -26.61
C ASN A 39 -10.20 -7.60 -25.59
N ASN A 40 -10.47 -7.97 -24.33
CA ASN A 40 -10.75 -7.02 -23.28
C ASN A 40 -9.50 -6.18 -22.99
N ILE A 41 -9.72 -4.93 -22.58
CA ILE A 41 -8.62 -4.04 -22.17
C ILE A 41 -8.13 -4.47 -20.79
N ALA A 42 -6.86 -4.82 -20.68
CA ALA A 42 -6.19 -5.10 -19.41
C ALA A 42 -5.84 -3.80 -18.67
N PHE A 43 -5.29 -2.84 -19.39
CA PHE A 43 -5.00 -1.54 -18.77
C PHE A 43 -4.96 -0.39 -19.79
N ASP A 44 -5.12 0.83 -19.25
CA ASP A 44 -4.90 2.09 -19.94
C ASP A 44 -3.72 2.84 -19.33
N PHE A 45 -2.91 3.44 -20.18
CA PHE A 45 -1.81 4.28 -19.78
C PHE A 45 -1.74 5.52 -20.67
N MET A 46 -1.96 6.69 -20.08
CA MET A 46 -1.89 7.99 -20.77
C MET A 46 -2.66 8.02 -22.11
N GLY A 47 -3.87 7.43 -22.12
CA GLY A 47 -4.77 7.44 -23.29
C GLY A 47 -4.52 6.31 -24.30
N LYS A 48 -3.57 5.41 -24.04
CA LYS A 48 -3.35 4.20 -24.85
C LYS A 48 -3.86 2.98 -24.09
N SER A 49 -4.75 2.23 -24.71
CA SER A 49 -5.28 0.97 -24.19
C SER A 49 -4.44 -0.22 -24.65
N THR A 50 -4.30 -1.21 -23.78
CA THR A 50 -3.63 -2.48 -24.08
C THR A 50 -4.57 -3.64 -23.73
N THR A 51 -4.81 -4.55 -24.69
CA THR A 51 -5.64 -5.73 -24.47
C THR A 51 -4.89 -6.80 -23.68
N TYR A 52 -5.63 -7.75 -23.08
CA TYR A 52 -5.04 -8.90 -22.40
C TYR A 52 -4.09 -9.69 -23.29
N ARG A 53 -4.53 -10.03 -24.51
CA ARG A 53 -3.67 -10.70 -25.52
C ARG A 53 -2.36 -9.94 -25.75
N LYS A 54 -2.43 -8.62 -25.93
CA LYS A 54 -1.25 -7.81 -26.19
C LYS A 54 -0.34 -7.72 -24.96
N MET A 55 -0.91 -7.63 -23.77
CA MET A 55 -0.19 -7.62 -22.50
C MET A 55 0.61 -8.92 -22.35
N VAL A 56 -0.01 -10.09 -22.52
CA VAL A 56 0.68 -11.39 -22.43
C VAL A 56 1.81 -11.51 -23.44
N GLN A 57 1.60 -11.08 -24.70
CA GLN A 57 2.66 -11.06 -25.71
C GLN A 57 3.87 -10.21 -25.31
N GLU A 58 3.65 -9.05 -24.68
CA GLU A 58 4.76 -8.21 -24.23
C GLU A 58 5.44 -8.80 -22.97
N ILE A 59 4.69 -9.43 -22.06
CA ILE A 59 5.23 -10.18 -20.93
C ILE A 59 6.14 -11.31 -21.42
N GLU A 60 5.71 -12.10 -22.39
CA GLU A 60 6.53 -13.18 -22.96
C GLU A 60 7.82 -12.70 -23.62
N LYS A 61 7.78 -11.56 -24.30
CA LYS A 61 9.00 -10.95 -24.85
C LYS A 61 9.96 -10.55 -23.73
N CYS A 62 9.46 -9.89 -22.68
CA CYS A 62 10.27 -9.56 -21.51
C CYS A 62 10.88 -10.83 -20.87
N ALA A 63 10.08 -11.88 -20.72
CA ALA A 63 10.54 -13.16 -20.16
C ALA A 63 11.68 -13.78 -20.98
N LYS A 64 11.52 -13.82 -22.31
CA LYS A 64 12.58 -14.30 -23.23
C LYS A 64 13.85 -13.45 -23.13
N SER A 65 13.70 -12.12 -23.02
CA SER A 65 14.84 -11.21 -22.86
C SER A 65 15.55 -11.41 -21.50
N LEU A 66 14.81 -11.61 -20.42
CA LEU A 66 15.38 -11.95 -19.11
C LEU A 66 16.16 -13.27 -19.15
N LYS A 67 15.66 -14.28 -19.84
CA LYS A 67 16.41 -15.53 -20.06
C LYS A 67 17.67 -15.32 -20.87
N THR A 68 17.64 -14.47 -21.90
CA THR A 68 18.82 -14.12 -22.71
C THR A 68 19.86 -13.39 -21.87
N LEU A 69 19.44 -12.57 -20.88
CA LEU A 69 20.31 -11.93 -19.89
C LEU A 69 20.85 -12.89 -18.82
N GLY A 70 20.42 -14.16 -18.82
CA GLY A 70 20.89 -15.17 -17.89
C GLY A 70 20.11 -15.26 -16.58
N VAL A 71 18.95 -14.62 -16.47
CA VAL A 71 18.08 -14.72 -15.26
C VAL A 71 17.61 -16.15 -15.07
N ARG A 72 17.82 -16.67 -13.86
CA ARG A 72 17.51 -18.05 -13.45
C ARG A 72 16.32 -18.10 -12.50
N PRO A 73 15.67 -19.25 -12.33
CA PRO A 73 14.68 -19.44 -11.27
C PRO A 73 15.29 -19.12 -9.90
N GLY A 74 14.55 -18.32 -9.10
CA GLY A 74 14.99 -17.87 -7.78
C GLY A 74 15.82 -16.59 -7.77
N ASP A 75 16.35 -16.13 -8.91
CA ASP A 75 17.03 -14.84 -9.00
C ASP A 75 16.06 -13.70 -8.70
N LYS A 76 16.55 -12.68 -7.99
CA LYS A 76 15.78 -11.48 -7.71
C LYS A 76 16.04 -10.44 -8.79
N VAL A 77 14.98 -9.89 -9.35
CA VAL A 77 15.03 -8.81 -10.33
C VAL A 77 14.39 -7.56 -9.70
N THR A 78 15.18 -6.52 -9.52
CA THR A 78 14.71 -5.27 -8.92
C THR A 78 13.90 -4.45 -9.92
N ILE A 79 12.68 -4.08 -9.52
CA ILE A 79 11.76 -3.26 -10.30
C ILE A 79 11.54 -1.94 -9.57
N ALA A 80 12.27 -0.90 -10.00
CA ALA A 80 12.21 0.46 -9.46
C ALA A 80 11.43 1.37 -10.42
N MET A 81 10.13 1.12 -10.54
CA MET A 81 9.29 1.71 -11.59
C MET A 81 8.01 2.32 -11.00
N PRO A 82 7.49 3.42 -11.58
CA PRO A 82 6.14 3.89 -11.29
C PRO A 82 5.10 2.99 -11.97
N ASN A 83 3.81 3.31 -11.76
CA ASN A 83 2.70 2.61 -12.39
C ASN A 83 2.69 2.85 -13.92
N CYS A 84 3.32 1.97 -14.66
CA CYS A 84 3.45 2.04 -16.10
C CYS A 84 3.44 0.64 -16.74
N PRO A 85 3.18 0.53 -18.07
CA PRO A 85 3.13 -0.76 -18.75
C PRO A 85 4.38 -1.62 -18.58
N GLN A 86 5.56 -1.01 -18.64
CA GLN A 86 6.83 -1.73 -18.53
C GLN A 86 7.00 -2.38 -17.15
N ALA A 87 6.51 -1.73 -16.07
CA ALA A 87 6.49 -2.31 -14.73
C ALA A 87 5.60 -3.56 -14.67
N ILE A 88 4.41 -3.49 -15.28
CA ILE A 88 3.48 -4.64 -15.38
C ILE A 88 4.12 -5.79 -16.16
N TYR A 89 4.71 -5.48 -17.32
CA TYR A 89 5.35 -6.51 -18.15
C TYR A 89 6.51 -7.19 -17.42
N MET A 90 7.38 -6.41 -16.79
CA MET A 90 8.53 -6.96 -16.04
C MET A 90 8.08 -7.77 -14.82
N PHE A 91 7.10 -7.30 -14.08
CA PHE A 91 6.58 -8.00 -12.91
C PHE A 91 6.14 -9.43 -13.25
N TYR A 92 5.29 -9.58 -14.26
CA TYR A 92 4.83 -10.91 -14.67
C TYR A 92 5.89 -11.69 -15.46
N ALA A 93 6.80 -11.02 -16.17
CA ALA A 93 7.89 -11.70 -16.88
C ALA A 93 8.90 -12.32 -15.91
N VAL A 94 9.23 -11.64 -14.82
CA VAL A 94 10.06 -12.18 -13.74
C VAL A 94 9.40 -13.41 -13.13
N ASN A 95 8.10 -13.35 -12.87
CA ASN A 95 7.33 -14.49 -12.37
C ASN A 95 7.35 -15.67 -13.36
N LEU A 96 7.14 -15.41 -14.67
CA LEU A 96 7.12 -16.41 -15.74
C LEU A 96 8.45 -17.15 -15.92
N VAL A 97 9.59 -16.47 -15.70
CA VAL A 97 10.91 -17.11 -15.75
C VAL A 97 11.31 -17.78 -14.45
N GLY A 98 10.43 -17.75 -13.43
CA GLY A 98 10.67 -18.33 -12.11
C GLY A 98 11.51 -17.47 -11.18
N GLY A 99 11.73 -16.21 -11.52
CA GLY A 99 12.41 -15.23 -10.67
C GLY A 99 11.50 -14.65 -9.58
N ILE A 100 12.06 -13.79 -8.75
CA ILE A 100 11.38 -13.08 -7.67
C ILE A 100 11.45 -11.59 -7.94
N ALA A 101 10.28 -10.93 -8.04
CA ALA A 101 10.21 -9.49 -8.26
C ALA A 101 10.55 -8.73 -6.97
N ASN A 102 11.68 -8.04 -6.94
CA ASN A 102 12.10 -7.17 -5.85
C ASN A 102 11.58 -5.76 -6.12
N MET A 103 10.46 -5.40 -5.47
CA MET A 103 9.72 -4.18 -5.75
C MET A 103 10.18 -3.03 -4.85
N ILE A 104 10.79 -2.01 -5.43
CA ILE A 104 11.29 -0.85 -4.67
C ILE A 104 10.73 0.48 -5.19
N HIS A 105 10.76 1.50 -4.34
CA HIS A 105 10.30 2.83 -4.73
C HIS A 105 11.31 3.50 -5.67
N PRO A 106 10.91 3.97 -6.87
CA PRO A 106 11.84 4.60 -7.81
C PRO A 106 12.41 5.94 -7.34
N LEU A 107 11.74 6.59 -6.37
CA LEU A 107 12.22 7.85 -5.77
C LEU A 107 13.05 7.65 -4.50
N SER A 108 13.29 6.42 -4.06
CA SER A 108 14.19 6.14 -2.93
C SER A 108 15.54 6.84 -3.08
N ALA A 109 16.15 7.19 -1.95
CA ALA A 109 17.50 7.73 -1.93
C ALA A 109 18.51 6.68 -2.41
N GLU A 110 19.67 7.12 -2.90
CA GLU A 110 20.72 6.21 -3.41
C GLU A 110 21.12 5.15 -2.39
N LYS A 111 21.29 5.54 -1.12
CA LYS A 111 21.63 4.61 -0.03
C LYS A 111 20.53 3.57 0.26
N GLU A 112 19.26 3.93 0.08
CA GLU A 112 18.17 2.97 0.21
C GLU A 112 18.17 1.98 -0.97
N ILE A 113 18.39 2.48 -2.20
CA ILE A 113 18.47 1.62 -3.39
C ILE A 113 19.67 0.66 -3.26
N GLU A 114 20.84 1.16 -2.84
CA GLU A 114 22.02 0.35 -2.54
C GLU A 114 21.69 -0.76 -1.52
N PHE A 115 21.02 -0.40 -0.44
CA PHE A 115 20.56 -1.36 0.57
C PHE A 115 19.65 -2.44 -0.03
N TYR A 116 18.61 -2.04 -0.81
CA TYR A 116 17.67 -3.00 -1.41
C TYR A 116 18.34 -3.96 -2.39
N LEU A 117 19.26 -3.45 -3.22
CA LEU A 117 19.99 -4.26 -4.19
C LEU A 117 20.89 -5.29 -3.48
N ASN A 118 21.63 -4.85 -2.46
CA ASN A 118 22.52 -5.72 -1.70
C ASN A 118 21.76 -6.73 -0.85
N ALA A 119 20.70 -6.30 -0.14
CA ALA A 119 19.87 -7.19 0.68
C ALA A 119 19.18 -8.28 -0.13
N SER A 120 18.72 -7.95 -1.35
CA SER A 120 18.10 -8.92 -2.26
C SER A 120 19.08 -9.67 -3.13
N GLU A 121 20.37 -9.29 -3.16
CA GLU A 121 21.37 -9.83 -4.07
C GLU A 121 20.95 -9.73 -5.54
N SER A 122 20.23 -8.65 -5.90
CA SER A 122 19.74 -8.46 -7.27
C SER A 122 20.88 -8.13 -8.22
N THR A 123 21.04 -8.93 -9.27
CA THR A 123 22.03 -8.69 -10.34
C THR A 123 21.43 -7.98 -11.55
N THR A 124 20.10 -7.89 -11.63
CA THR A 124 19.36 -7.24 -12.71
C THR A 124 18.34 -6.28 -12.12
N ALA A 125 18.30 -5.06 -12.64
CA ALA A 125 17.29 -4.07 -12.27
C ALA A 125 16.70 -3.38 -13.50
N ILE A 126 15.45 -2.92 -13.36
CA ILE A 126 14.81 -2.01 -14.31
C ILE A 126 14.41 -0.72 -13.61
N THR A 127 14.67 0.40 -14.28
CA THR A 127 14.22 1.72 -13.82
C THR A 127 13.90 2.64 -15.01
N LEU A 128 13.40 3.86 -14.75
CA LEU A 128 13.20 4.87 -15.78
C LEU A 128 14.47 5.68 -16.04
N ASP A 129 14.54 6.25 -17.25
CA ASP A 129 15.63 7.15 -17.69
C ASP A 129 15.87 8.31 -16.71
N GLN A 130 14.83 8.86 -16.11
CA GLN A 130 14.93 9.94 -15.12
C GLN A 130 15.59 9.54 -13.79
N PHE A 131 15.80 8.25 -13.52
CA PHE A 131 16.42 7.72 -12.29
C PHE A 131 17.76 7.03 -12.55
N TYR A 132 18.27 7.10 -13.78
CA TYR A 132 19.51 6.46 -14.18
C TYR A 132 20.69 6.81 -13.25
N ASP A 133 20.90 8.10 -12.98
CA ASP A 133 22.05 8.57 -12.19
C ASP A 133 22.12 7.89 -10.81
N LYS A 134 20.96 7.67 -10.17
CA LYS A 134 20.91 6.98 -8.85
C LYS A 134 21.48 5.56 -8.91
N PHE A 135 21.17 4.82 -9.99
CA PHE A 135 21.69 3.45 -10.17
C PHE A 135 23.14 3.43 -10.59
N GLU A 136 23.57 4.40 -11.40
CA GLU A 136 24.97 4.50 -11.84
C GLU A 136 25.90 4.85 -10.67
N HIS A 137 25.51 5.82 -9.81
CA HIS A 137 26.32 6.21 -8.66
C HIS A 137 26.59 5.08 -7.67
N ILE A 138 25.62 4.18 -7.50
CA ILE A 138 25.75 3.05 -6.55
C ILE A 138 26.23 1.74 -7.20
N ARG A 139 26.43 1.72 -8.52
CA ARG A 139 26.78 0.51 -9.27
C ARG A 139 27.95 -0.24 -8.65
N GLN A 140 29.03 0.48 -8.33
CA GLN A 140 30.25 -0.11 -7.78
C GLN A 140 30.11 -0.65 -6.35
N ASN A 141 29.07 -0.20 -5.64
CA ASN A 141 28.77 -0.61 -4.26
C ASN A 141 27.80 -1.80 -4.20
N THR A 142 27.35 -2.31 -5.34
CA THR A 142 26.32 -3.35 -5.45
C THR A 142 26.77 -4.46 -6.39
N GLY A 143 26.10 -5.61 -6.31
CA GLY A 143 26.30 -6.73 -7.23
C GLY A 143 25.57 -6.60 -8.56
N ILE A 144 25.08 -5.40 -8.93
CA ILE A 144 24.25 -5.23 -10.13
C ILE A 144 25.08 -5.35 -11.40
N ILE A 145 24.65 -6.21 -12.30
CA ILE A 145 25.29 -6.45 -13.61
C ILE A 145 24.48 -5.75 -14.71
N ASN A 146 23.17 -6.00 -14.76
CA ASN A 146 22.28 -5.50 -15.81
C ASN A 146 21.39 -4.38 -15.28
N ILE A 147 21.49 -3.19 -15.86
CA ILE A 147 20.56 -2.09 -15.62
C ILE A 147 19.74 -1.87 -16.90
N ILE A 148 18.45 -2.19 -16.83
CA ILE A 148 17.51 -1.98 -17.93
C ILE A 148 16.88 -0.60 -17.75
N ILE A 149 17.00 0.26 -18.76
CA ILE A 149 16.47 1.60 -18.74
C ILE A 149 15.26 1.70 -19.67
N ALA A 150 14.11 1.89 -19.08
CA ALA A 150 12.87 2.21 -19.78
C ALA A 150 12.62 3.72 -19.80
N SER A 151 11.78 4.18 -20.70
CA SER A 151 11.28 5.55 -20.72
C SER A 151 9.76 5.55 -20.81
N VAL A 152 9.12 6.55 -20.20
CA VAL A 152 7.68 6.75 -20.32
C VAL A 152 7.25 6.86 -21.79
N LYS A 153 8.07 7.50 -22.62
CA LYS A 153 7.81 7.68 -24.07
C LYS A 153 7.65 6.34 -24.83
N ASP A 154 8.25 5.25 -24.34
CA ASP A 154 8.20 3.94 -25.01
C ASP A 154 6.81 3.30 -24.94
N ALA A 155 6.02 3.67 -23.93
CA ALA A 155 4.65 3.21 -23.75
C ALA A 155 3.58 4.10 -24.41
N LEU A 156 3.94 5.30 -24.87
CA LEU A 156 2.99 6.29 -25.42
C LEU A 156 2.59 6.01 -26.87
N SER A 157 1.42 6.49 -27.28
CA SER A 157 1.05 6.60 -28.69
C SER A 157 1.92 7.64 -29.40
N ARG A 158 2.03 7.55 -30.74
CA ARG A 158 2.89 8.47 -31.52
C ARG A 158 2.58 9.96 -31.26
N THR A 159 1.31 10.34 -31.20
CA THR A 159 0.87 11.72 -30.96
C THR A 159 1.20 12.21 -29.56
N ILE A 160 0.88 11.41 -28.54
CA ILE A 160 1.16 11.75 -27.14
C ILE A 160 2.67 11.79 -26.88
N ARG A 161 3.43 10.88 -27.51
CA ARG A 161 4.88 10.84 -27.44
C ARG A 161 5.51 12.14 -27.95
N ALA A 162 5.03 12.69 -29.07
CA ALA A 162 5.51 13.97 -29.60
C ALA A 162 5.29 15.10 -28.58
N GLY A 163 4.08 15.21 -28.00
CA GLY A 163 3.79 16.19 -26.94
C GLY A 163 4.64 16.01 -25.68
N TYR A 164 4.82 14.76 -25.24
CA TYR A 164 5.67 14.44 -24.08
C TYR A 164 7.12 14.87 -24.29
N MET A 165 7.68 14.61 -25.48
CA MET A 165 9.06 14.98 -25.82
C MET A 165 9.27 16.51 -25.85
N LEU A 166 8.21 17.28 -26.16
CA LEU A 166 8.26 18.73 -26.15
C LEU A 166 8.13 19.35 -24.74
N THR A 167 7.63 18.59 -23.76
CA THR A 167 7.36 19.06 -22.39
C THR A 167 8.24 18.36 -21.36
N GLU A 168 7.76 17.28 -20.77
CA GLU A 168 8.46 16.56 -19.68
C GLU A 168 9.75 15.87 -20.16
N GLY A 169 9.76 15.32 -21.38
CA GLY A 169 10.93 14.62 -21.94
C GLY A 169 12.18 15.50 -22.10
N ARG A 170 12.00 16.83 -22.21
CA ARG A 170 13.15 17.77 -22.26
C ARG A 170 13.86 17.92 -20.92
N LYS A 171 13.19 17.65 -19.83
CA LYS A 171 13.72 17.79 -18.46
C LYS A 171 14.57 16.61 -18.06
N ILE A 172 14.48 15.50 -18.80
CA ILE A 172 15.20 14.26 -18.49
C ILE A 172 16.63 14.38 -19.03
N GLN A 173 17.59 14.16 -18.18
CA GLN A 173 19.02 14.12 -18.55
C GLN A 173 19.25 13.03 -19.60
N LYS A 174 20.07 13.35 -20.59
CA LYS A 174 20.46 12.36 -21.61
C LYS A 174 21.45 11.36 -21.02
N ILE A 175 21.11 10.09 -21.09
CA ILE A 175 22.02 9.01 -20.75
C ILE A 175 23.08 8.90 -21.85
N PRO A 176 24.39 8.87 -21.52
CA PRO A 176 25.48 8.69 -22.50
C PRO A 176 25.22 7.49 -23.42
N GLU A 177 25.65 7.59 -24.67
CA GLU A 177 25.43 6.50 -25.65
C GLU A 177 26.24 5.24 -25.28
N ASP A 178 27.41 5.44 -24.70
CA ASP A 178 28.36 4.43 -24.22
C ASP A 178 28.06 3.95 -22.79
N ALA A 179 27.02 4.47 -22.13
CA ALA A 179 26.65 4.02 -20.79
C ALA A 179 26.39 2.50 -20.77
N PRO A 180 26.92 1.77 -19.76
CA PRO A 180 26.80 0.32 -19.68
C PRO A 180 25.38 -0.10 -19.20
N VAL A 181 24.36 0.29 -19.94
CA VAL A 181 22.94 0.01 -19.67
C VAL A 181 22.27 -0.61 -20.88
N ILE A 182 21.21 -1.34 -20.64
CA ILE A 182 20.38 -1.96 -21.69
C ILE A 182 19.13 -1.08 -21.87
N ARG A 183 18.99 -0.45 -23.02
CA ARG A 183 17.81 0.38 -23.31
C ARG A 183 16.58 -0.50 -23.55
N TRP A 184 15.40 -0.02 -23.17
CA TRP A 184 14.15 -0.81 -23.27
C TRP A 184 13.93 -1.45 -24.64
N LYS A 185 14.18 -0.72 -25.73
CA LYS A 185 14.05 -1.27 -27.08
C LYS A 185 15.02 -2.42 -27.32
N GLU A 186 16.28 -2.25 -26.94
CA GLU A 186 17.32 -3.27 -27.04
C GLU A 186 16.93 -4.50 -26.22
N PHE A 187 16.52 -4.30 -24.95
CA PHE A 187 16.00 -5.36 -24.10
C PHE A 187 14.88 -6.14 -24.77
N MET A 188 13.86 -5.46 -25.33
CA MET A 188 12.75 -6.12 -26.01
C MET A 188 13.18 -6.86 -27.28
N ASP A 189 14.16 -6.35 -28.02
CA ASP A 189 14.72 -7.00 -29.22
C ASP A 189 15.52 -8.28 -28.87
N MET A 190 16.14 -8.35 -27.66
CA MET A 190 16.84 -9.56 -27.17
C MET A 190 15.95 -10.80 -27.13
N SER A 191 14.64 -10.64 -27.03
CA SER A 191 13.69 -11.75 -27.07
C SER A 191 13.81 -12.63 -28.32
N ARG A 192 14.33 -12.06 -29.42
CA ARG A 192 14.55 -12.78 -30.70
C ARG A 192 15.73 -13.76 -30.64
N TYR A 193 16.64 -13.55 -29.68
CA TYR A 193 17.85 -14.36 -29.48
C TYR A 193 17.67 -15.38 -28.34
N CYS A 194 16.45 -15.54 -27.83
CA CYS A 194 16.15 -16.54 -26.82
C CYS A 194 16.03 -17.93 -27.46
N PHE A 195 17.09 -18.72 -27.39
CA PHE A 195 17.11 -20.09 -27.87
C PHE A 195 16.61 -21.11 -26.84
N TYR A 196 16.24 -20.66 -25.65
CA TYR A 196 15.71 -21.52 -24.58
C TYR A 196 14.28 -21.93 -24.92
N LYS A 197 14.06 -23.21 -25.24
CA LYS A 197 12.71 -23.76 -25.45
C LYS A 197 11.84 -23.66 -24.18
N ASN A 198 12.48 -23.77 -23.01
CA ASN A 198 11.85 -23.72 -21.68
C ASN A 198 12.14 -22.38 -20.98
N TYR A 199 11.80 -21.25 -21.60
CA TYR A 199 11.88 -19.95 -20.92
C TYR A 199 10.79 -19.77 -19.87
N ARG A 200 9.67 -20.48 -20.00
CA ARG A 200 8.62 -20.57 -18.98
C ARG A 200 9.05 -21.58 -17.93
N VAL A 201 8.98 -21.17 -16.66
CA VAL A 201 9.32 -22.01 -15.53
C VAL A 201 8.07 -22.27 -14.72
N GLU A 202 7.74 -23.53 -14.53
CA GLU A 202 6.63 -23.93 -13.68
C GLU A 202 6.89 -23.51 -12.23
N ARG A 203 5.96 -22.78 -11.65
CA ARG A 203 6.02 -22.31 -10.26
C ARG A 203 4.68 -22.52 -9.58
N GLY A 204 4.74 -23.14 -8.42
CA GLY A 204 3.55 -23.45 -7.65
C GLY A 204 3.07 -22.31 -6.76
N TYR A 205 1.95 -22.55 -6.12
CA TYR A 205 1.28 -21.67 -5.17
C TYR A 205 2.22 -21.15 -4.06
N ASN A 206 3.03 -22.03 -3.46
CA ASN A 206 3.88 -21.70 -2.31
C ASN A 206 5.28 -21.17 -2.69
N ASP A 207 5.56 -21.03 -3.98
CA ASP A 207 6.87 -20.54 -4.41
C ASP A 207 7.00 -19.02 -4.20
N PRO A 208 8.15 -18.55 -3.69
CA PRO A 208 8.44 -17.12 -3.60
C PRO A 208 8.31 -16.42 -4.95
N ALA A 209 7.66 -15.28 -4.96
CA ALA A 209 7.37 -14.55 -6.20
C ALA A 209 7.65 -13.04 -6.11
N VAL A 210 7.49 -12.46 -4.92
CA VAL A 210 7.60 -11.01 -4.72
C VAL A 210 8.32 -10.72 -3.40
N ILE A 211 9.15 -9.69 -3.40
CA ILE A 211 9.67 -9.06 -2.19
C ILE A 211 9.10 -7.65 -2.14
N LEU A 212 8.37 -7.34 -1.05
CA LEU A 212 7.95 -6.00 -0.69
C LEU A 212 8.70 -5.54 0.55
N TYR A 213 8.79 -4.24 0.75
CA TYR A 213 9.47 -3.69 1.91
C TYR A 213 8.53 -2.94 2.84
N SER A 214 8.62 -3.21 4.13
CA SER A 214 7.99 -2.40 5.15
C SER A 214 9.02 -1.45 5.75
N GLY A 215 8.64 -0.18 5.91
CA GLY A 215 9.37 0.73 6.78
C GLY A 215 9.20 0.24 8.22
N GLY A 216 10.16 -0.52 8.74
CA GLY A 216 10.09 -1.08 10.07
C GLY A 216 9.81 -0.01 11.13
N THR A 217 8.88 -0.27 12.03
CA THR A 217 8.67 0.57 13.22
C THR A 217 9.90 0.64 14.12
N THR A 218 10.90 -0.23 13.87
CA THR A 218 12.20 -0.31 14.57
C THR A 218 13.33 0.45 13.87
N GLY A 219 13.07 1.13 12.75
CA GLY A 219 14.11 1.87 11.99
C GLY A 219 14.81 1.05 10.90
N THR A 220 14.78 -0.28 10.94
CA THR A 220 15.34 -1.13 9.89
C THR A 220 14.27 -1.59 8.92
N THR A 221 14.48 -1.33 7.64
CA THR A 221 13.61 -1.81 6.56
C THR A 221 13.73 -3.31 6.40
N LYS A 222 12.60 -4.03 6.36
CA LYS A 222 12.55 -5.49 6.22
C LYS A 222 12.03 -5.88 4.84
N GLY A 223 12.68 -6.80 4.16
CA GLY A 223 12.19 -7.44 2.94
C GLY A 223 11.23 -8.59 3.28
N ILE A 224 10.00 -8.50 2.80
CA ILE A 224 8.92 -9.46 3.06
C ILE A 224 8.77 -10.34 1.84
N VAL A 225 9.03 -11.63 1.99
CA VAL A 225 8.92 -12.63 0.91
C VAL A 225 7.50 -13.14 0.82
N LEU A 226 6.87 -12.88 -0.32
CA LEU A 226 5.50 -13.26 -0.63
C LEU A 226 5.47 -14.29 -1.76
N THR A 227 4.53 -15.23 -1.69
CA THR A 227 4.37 -16.31 -2.66
C THR A 227 3.36 -15.96 -3.76
N ASN A 228 3.33 -16.77 -4.82
CA ASN A 228 2.26 -16.73 -5.83
C ASN A 228 0.87 -16.83 -5.18
N GLY A 229 0.76 -17.76 -4.22
CA GLY A 229 -0.48 -18.02 -3.50
C GLY A 229 -0.98 -16.84 -2.70
N ASN A 230 -0.09 -16.10 -2.04
CA ASN A 230 -0.49 -14.93 -1.27
C ASN A 230 -1.19 -13.87 -2.15
N PHE A 231 -0.63 -13.60 -3.33
CA PHE A 231 -1.23 -12.65 -4.28
C PHE A 231 -2.50 -13.17 -4.93
N ASN A 232 -2.52 -14.43 -5.38
CA ASN A 232 -3.69 -15.05 -5.99
C ASN A 232 -4.86 -15.11 -5.00
N ALA A 233 -4.58 -15.48 -3.73
CA ALA A 233 -5.58 -15.51 -2.68
C ALA A 233 -6.15 -14.12 -2.41
N LEU A 234 -5.31 -13.10 -2.23
CA LEU A 234 -5.76 -11.72 -2.09
C LEU A 234 -6.66 -11.30 -3.25
N GLY A 235 -6.25 -11.59 -4.51
CA GLY A 235 -7.05 -11.27 -5.69
C GLY A 235 -8.45 -11.87 -5.64
N GLN A 236 -8.57 -13.14 -5.31
CA GLN A 236 -9.86 -13.82 -5.19
C GLN A 236 -10.69 -13.31 -3.99
N GLN A 237 -10.06 -13.04 -2.84
CA GLN A 237 -10.72 -12.48 -1.65
C GLN A 237 -11.29 -11.08 -1.93
N ILE A 238 -10.53 -10.20 -2.56
CA ILE A 238 -10.98 -8.85 -2.94
C ILE A 238 -12.23 -8.94 -3.85
N ILE A 239 -12.23 -9.82 -4.83
CA ILE A 239 -13.37 -9.96 -5.73
C ILE A 239 -14.56 -10.62 -5.04
N ALA A 240 -14.35 -11.64 -4.21
CA ALA A 240 -15.42 -12.28 -3.44
C ALA A 240 -16.14 -11.28 -2.51
N THR A 241 -15.41 -10.31 -1.93
CA THR A 241 -16.00 -9.26 -1.09
C THR A 241 -16.64 -8.11 -1.90
N ASN A 242 -16.63 -8.20 -3.24
CA ASN A 242 -17.20 -7.19 -4.14
C ASN A 242 -18.17 -7.82 -5.15
N PRO A 243 -19.37 -8.22 -4.73
CA PRO A 243 -20.32 -8.98 -5.55
C PRO A 243 -20.79 -8.24 -6.81
N MET A 244 -20.58 -6.92 -6.86
CA MET A 244 -20.89 -6.09 -8.05
C MET A 244 -19.78 -6.14 -9.11
N PHE A 245 -18.61 -6.72 -8.83
CA PHE A 245 -17.52 -6.83 -9.80
C PHE A 245 -17.93 -7.67 -11.03
N ARG A 246 -17.49 -7.21 -12.18
CA ARG A 246 -17.65 -7.92 -13.47
C ARG A 246 -16.36 -7.79 -14.28
N PRO A 247 -15.97 -8.80 -15.08
CA PRO A 247 -14.85 -8.68 -16.02
C PRO A 247 -14.99 -7.44 -16.90
N GLY A 248 -13.90 -6.67 -17.04
CA GLY A 248 -13.88 -5.39 -17.72
C GLY A 248 -14.14 -4.17 -16.84
N ASP A 249 -14.54 -4.34 -15.58
CA ASP A 249 -14.65 -3.24 -14.62
C ASP A 249 -13.29 -2.56 -14.40
N ARG A 250 -13.34 -1.25 -14.18
CA ARG A 250 -12.17 -0.36 -14.19
C ARG A 250 -11.77 0.04 -12.79
N MET A 251 -10.54 -0.33 -12.41
CA MET A 251 -9.88 0.14 -11.18
C MET A 251 -8.93 1.28 -11.52
N LEU A 252 -9.02 2.38 -10.77
CA LEU A 252 -8.03 3.44 -10.84
C LEU A 252 -6.76 3.03 -10.08
N ALA A 253 -5.76 2.54 -10.80
CA ALA A 253 -4.51 2.04 -10.25
C ALA A 253 -3.53 3.19 -10.01
N ALA A 254 -3.78 3.97 -8.97
CA ALA A 254 -2.95 5.11 -8.55
C ALA A 254 -2.02 4.78 -7.38
N MET A 255 -2.36 3.78 -6.58
CA MET A 255 -1.49 3.33 -5.49
C MET A 255 -0.22 2.70 -6.05
N PRO A 256 0.95 2.95 -5.40
CA PRO A 256 2.24 2.55 -5.96
C PRO A 256 2.42 1.04 -6.09
N LEU A 257 3.02 0.59 -7.20
CA LEU A 257 3.31 -0.83 -7.48
C LEU A 257 4.37 -1.47 -6.55
N PHE A 258 5.19 -0.67 -5.90
CA PHE A 258 6.15 -1.18 -4.91
C PHE A 258 5.51 -1.44 -3.52
N HIS A 259 4.21 -1.25 -3.40
CA HIS A 259 3.44 -1.53 -2.19
C HIS A 259 2.29 -2.48 -2.48
N GLY A 260 1.97 -3.39 -1.54
CA GLY A 260 0.92 -4.40 -1.71
C GLY A 260 -0.44 -3.81 -2.07
N PHE A 261 -0.78 -2.61 -1.58
CA PHE A 261 -2.03 -1.93 -1.90
C PHE A 261 -2.15 -1.61 -3.41
N GLY A 262 -1.08 -1.09 -4.02
CA GLY A 262 -1.05 -0.84 -5.46
C GLY A 262 -0.92 -2.14 -6.26
N LEU A 263 0.08 -2.95 -5.93
CA LEU A 263 0.40 -4.16 -6.69
C LEU A 263 -0.66 -5.25 -6.51
N GLY A 264 -1.05 -5.53 -5.26
CA GLY A 264 -2.01 -6.59 -4.92
C GLY A 264 -3.45 -6.18 -5.21
N VAL A 265 -3.95 -5.10 -4.56
CA VAL A 265 -5.37 -4.71 -4.67
C VAL A 265 -5.68 -4.03 -5.99
N CYS A 266 -4.87 -3.03 -6.42
CA CYS A 266 -5.24 -2.24 -7.60
C CYS A 266 -4.87 -2.91 -8.93
N VAL A 267 -3.85 -3.79 -8.94
CA VAL A 267 -3.35 -4.38 -10.20
C VAL A 267 -3.57 -5.88 -10.27
N HIS A 268 -2.96 -6.67 -9.38
CA HIS A 268 -3.05 -8.13 -9.51
C HIS A 268 -4.48 -8.66 -9.34
N SER A 269 -5.22 -8.16 -8.34
CA SER A 269 -6.63 -8.54 -8.13
C SER A 269 -7.48 -8.28 -9.37
N MET A 270 -7.24 -7.16 -10.05
CA MET A 270 -7.98 -6.85 -11.27
C MET A 270 -7.57 -7.71 -12.44
N LEU A 271 -6.26 -7.81 -12.72
CA LEU A 271 -5.76 -8.51 -13.89
C LEU A 271 -5.96 -10.03 -13.81
N SER A 272 -5.86 -10.63 -12.62
CA SER A 272 -6.11 -12.06 -12.41
C SER A 272 -7.59 -12.45 -12.41
N GLN A 273 -8.50 -11.47 -12.44
CA GLN A 273 -9.95 -11.68 -12.42
C GLN A 273 -10.68 -11.04 -13.61
N GLY A 274 -9.94 -10.62 -14.63
CA GLY A 274 -10.49 -10.08 -15.88
C GLY A 274 -10.87 -8.59 -15.85
N GLY A 275 -10.46 -7.85 -14.82
CA GLY A 275 -10.69 -6.41 -14.69
C GLY A 275 -9.77 -5.57 -15.57
N ARG A 276 -9.89 -4.25 -15.47
CA ARG A 276 -9.13 -3.25 -16.24
C ARG A 276 -8.49 -2.24 -15.31
N CYS A 277 -7.18 -1.99 -15.45
CA CYS A 277 -6.43 -1.02 -14.64
C CYS A 277 -6.24 0.29 -15.39
N ILE A 278 -6.58 1.42 -14.76
CA ILE A 278 -6.23 2.76 -15.26
C ILE A 278 -4.95 3.18 -14.55
N LEU A 279 -3.81 3.06 -15.23
CA LEU A 279 -2.49 3.30 -14.64
C LEU A 279 -2.19 4.80 -14.55
N ILE A 280 -1.83 5.26 -13.35
CA ILE A 280 -1.40 6.64 -13.10
C ILE A 280 0.09 6.62 -12.69
N PRO A 281 1.00 7.11 -13.55
CA PRO A 281 2.44 7.07 -13.27
C PRO A 281 2.89 8.09 -12.22
N ARG A 282 2.16 9.19 -12.08
CA ARG A 282 2.41 10.24 -11.10
C ARG A 282 1.12 10.63 -10.42
N PHE A 283 1.06 10.34 -9.14
CA PHE A 283 -0.10 10.64 -8.31
C PHE A 283 -0.17 12.12 -7.93
N THR A 284 -1.32 12.73 -8.21
CA THR A 284 -1.79 13.98 -7.61
C THR A 284 -3.31 13.89 -7.47
N ALA A 285 -3.89 14.51 -6.44
CA ALA A 285 -5.35 14.52 -6.27
C ALA A 285 -6.09 15.01 -7.52
N LYS A 286 -5.56 16.04 -8.19
CA LYS A 286 -6.10 16.57 -9.46
C LYS A 286 -6.06 15.55 -10.60
N SER A 287 -4.94 14.81 -10.75
CA SER A 287 -4.86 13.77 -11.79
C SER A 287 -5.80 12.60 -11.47
N TYR A 288 -5.91 12.23 -10.20
CA TYR A 288 -6.80 11.18 -9.73
C TYR A 288 -8.27 11.52 -10.03
N ALA A 289 -8.75 12.69 -9.61
CA ALA A 289 -10.09 13.20 -9.88
C ALA A 289 -10.42 13.19 -11.38
N LYS A 290 -9.52 13.74 -12.19
CA LYS A 290 -9.67 13.76 -13.66
C LYS A 290 -9.84 12.37 -14.26
N GLN A 291 -9.10 11.38 -13.78
CA GLN A 291 -9.16 10.02 -14.33
C GLN A 291 -10.41 9.26 -13.86
N ILE A 292 -10.87 9.46 -12.62
CA ILE A 292 -12.15 8.87 -12.15
C ILE A 292 -13.27 9.22 -13.13
N VAL A 293 -13.44 10.50 -13.40
CA VAL A 293 -14.51 11.03 -14.27
C VAL A 293 -14.30 10.58 -15.72
N LYS A 294 -13.08 10.78 -16.25
CA LYS A 294 -12.75 10.47 -17.65
C LYS A 294 -13.00 9.01 -18.01
N TYR A 295 -12.56 8.09 -17.15
CA TYR A 295 -12.67 6.66 -17.42
C TYR A 295 -13.92 6.03 -16.80
N LYS A 296 -14.76 6.82 -16.10
CA LYS A 296 -15.93 6.31 -15.37
C LYS A 296 -15.53 5.07 -14.55
N CYS A 297 -14.54 5.24 -13.67
CA CYS A 297 -14.00 4.14 -12.89
C CYS A 297 -15.10 3.44 -12.08
N ASN A 298 -15.00 2.11 -11.94
CA ASN A 298 -15.90 1.31 -11.12
C ASN A 298 -15.37 1.13 -9.71
N PHE A 299 -14.05 1.10 -9.57
CA PHE A 299 -13.38 0.95 -8.29
C PHE A 299 -12.28 1.98 -8.12
N ILE A 300 -12.20 2.54 -6.93
CA ILE A 300 -11.11 3.43 -6.53
C ILE A 300 -10.58 3.00 -5.15
N ALA A 301 -9.27 3.18 -4.96
CA ALA A 301 -8.59 2.86 -3.72
C ALA A 301 -7.62 3.99 -3.36
N GLY A 302 -7.52 4.30 -2.08
CA GLY A 302 -6.67 5.38 -1.61
C GLY A 302 -6.44 5.38 -0.11
N VAL A 303 -5.58 6.29 0.32
CA VAL A 303 -5.34 6.62 1.72
C VAL A 303 -6.25 7.78 2.15
N PRO A 304 -6.56 7.96 3.45
CA PRO A 304 -7.45 9.01 3.93
C PRO A 304 -7.09 10.42 3.43
N THR A 305 -5.79 10.75 3.39
CA THR A 305 -5.31 12.05 2.89
C THR A 305 -5.68 12.33 1.43
N LEU A 306 -5.87 11.28 0.62
CA LEU A 306 -6.37 11.43 -0.76
C LEU A 306 -7.84 11.84 -0.77
N TYR A 307 -8.68 11.16 0.01
CA TYR A 307 -10.11 11.47 0.07
C TYR A 307 -10.36 12.87 0.59
N GLU A 308 -9.59 13.27 1.59
CA GLU A 308 -9.63 14.62 2.11
C GLU A 308 -9.26 15.65 1.03
N ALA A 309 -8.22 15.37 0.24
CA ALA A 309 -7.84 16.24 -0.88
C ALA A 309 -8.90 16.31 -1.99
N LEU A 310 -9.62 15.20 -2.26
CA LEU A 310 -10.69 15.16 -3.26
C LEU A 310 -11.88 16.05 -2.87
N LEU A 311 -12.25 16.09 -1.59
CA LEU A 311 -13.33 16.94 -1.07
C LEU A 311 -13.14 18.44 -1.37
N ARG A 312 -11.90 18.87 -1.61
CA ARG A 312 -11.54 20.29 -1.83
C ARG A 312 -11.28 20.66 -3.28
N LEU A 313 -11.36 19.69 -4.19
CA LEU A 313 -11.04 19.96 -5.59
C LEU A 313 -12.25 20.54 -6.31
N PRO A 314 -12.20 21.81 -6.76
CA PRO A 314 -13.29 22.41 -7.55
C PRO A 314 -13.60 21.63 -8.84
N SER A 315 -12.65 20.84 -9.32
CA SER A 315 -12.84 20.00 -10.52
C SER A 315 -13.75 18.79 -10.27
N MET A 316 -14.14 18.56 -9.03
CA MET A 316 -15.12 17.53 -8.66
C MET A 316 -16.55 18.08 -8.57
N ASP A 317 -16.73 19.40 -8.54
CA ASP A 317 -18.05 20.01 -8.51
C ASP A 317 -18.89 19.56 -9.70
N GLY A 318 -20.05 18.94 -9.41
CA GLY A 318 -20.95 18.38 -10.43
C GLY A 318 -20.44 17.15 -11.18
N ALA A 319 -19.35 16.52 -10.71
CA ALA A 319 -18.85 15.29 -11.29
C ALA A 319 -19.85 14.14 -11.10
N ASP A 320 -20.10 13.35 -12.14
CA ASP A 320 -20.92 12.15 -12.07
C ASP A 320 -20.05 10.94 -11.66
N LEU A 321 -20.28 10.42 -10.45
CA LEU A 321 -19.60 9.25 -9.88
C LEU A 321 -20.51 8.01 -9.85
N SER A 322 -21.65 8.02 -10.53
CA SER A 322 -22.62 6.91 -10.57
C SER A 322 -22.05 5.58 -11.06
N SER A 323 -20.92 5.61 -11.78
CA SER A 323 -20.21 4.40 -12.23
C SER A 323 -19.48 3.64 -11.12
N LEU A 324 -19.25 4.26 -9.95
CA LEU A 324 -18.54 3.63 -8.85
C LEU A 324 -19.34 2.48 -8.24
N LYS A 325 -18.67 1.35 -8.03
CA LYS A 325 -19.17 0.14 -7.39
C LYS A 325 -18.45 -0.16 -6.07
N GLY A 326 -17.28 0.44 -5.86
CA GLY A 326 -16.50 0.30 -4.63
C GLY A 326 -15.47 1.41 -4.45
N VAL A 327 -15.36 1.87 -3.20
CA VAL A 327 -14.38 2.87 -2.74
C VAL A 327 -13.68 2.29 -1.52
N PHE A 328 -12.36 2.12 -1.60
CA PHE A 328 -11.57 1.46 -0.57
C PHE A 328 -10.59 2.44 0.08
N SER A 329 -10.69 2.59 1.40
CA SER A 329 -9.71 3.31 2.20
C SER A 329 -8.84 2.32 2.96
N GLY A 330 -7.54 2.52 2.94
CA GLY A 330 -6.61 1.65 3.67
C GLY A 330 -5.23 2.27 3.80
N GLY A 331 -4.38 1.55 4.53
CA GLY A 331 -2.99 1.95 4.74
C GLY A 331 -2.78 2.95 5.86
N ASP A 332 -3.79 3.72 6.24
CA ASP A 332 -3.82 4.59 7.41
C ASP A 332 -5.25 4.62 7.97
N SER A 333 -5.42 5.06 9.23
CA SER A 333 -6.73 5.13 9.88
C SER A 333 -7.61 6.18 9.22
N LEU A 334 -8.83 5.79 8.85
CA LEU A 334 -9.85 6.69 8.34
C LEU A 334 -10.65 7.26 9.51
N SER A 335 -10.59 8.58 9.72
CA SER A 335 -11.39 9.18 10.78
C SER A 335 -12.89 9.07 10.47
N ILE A 336 -13.69 8.89 11.51
CA ILE A 336 -15.16 8.75 11.41
C ILE A 336 -15.74 9.96 10.66
N GLU A 337 -15.27 11.15 10.96
CA GLU A 337 -15.73 12.39 10.34
C GLU A 337 -15.36 12.49 8.85
N LEU A 338 -14.15 12.11 8.49
CA LEU A 338 -13.74 12.08 7.08
C LEU A 338 -14.58 11.07 6.30
N LYS A 339 -14.83 9.89 6.88
CA LYS A 339 -15.72 8.89 6.27
C LYS A 339 -17.11 9.47 6.02
N LYS A 340 -17.74 10.07 7.03
CA LYS A 340 -19.07 10.69 6.90
C LYS A 340 -19.10 11.77 5.82
N LYS A 341 -18.09 12.64 5.79
CA LYS A 341 -17.96 13.71 4.77
C LYS A 341 -17.80 13.12 3.37
N PHE A 342 -16.98 12.08 3.22
CA PHE A 342 -16.74 11.49 1.91
C PHE A 342 -17.91 10.61 1.45
N ASP A 343 -18.61 9.91 2.33
CA ASP A 343 -19.84 9.17 2.00
C ASP A 343 -20.94 10.14 1.52
N LYS A 344 -21.09 11.30 2.19
CA LYS A 344 -22.00 12.36 1.72
C LYS A 344 -21.57 12.89 0.36
N PHE A 345 -20.29 13.14 0.15
CA PHE A 345 -19.75 13.58 -1.14
C PHE A 345 -20.04 12.57 -2.25
N LEU A 346 -19.88 11.27 -2.02
CA LEU A 346 -20.22 10.22 -2.98
C LEU A 346 -21.71 10.27 -3.33
N TYR A 347 -22.59 10.39 -2.34
CA TYR A 347 -24.02 10.50 -2.54
C TYR A 347 -24.41 11.75 -3.33
N ASP A 348 -23.87 12.92 -2.99
CA ASP A 348 -24.12 14.18 -3.69
C ASP A 348 -23.64 14.14 -5.16
N HIS A 349 -22.70 13.20 -5.50
CA HIS A 349 -22.19 12.96 -6.84
C HIS A 349 -22.75 11.68 -7.50
N HIS A 350 -23.95 11.25 -7.06
CA HIS A 350 -24.71 10.13 -7.62
C HIS A 350 -24.12 8.72 -7.41
N ALA A 351 -23.11 8.56 -6.55
CA ALA A 351 -22.59 7.25 -6.16
C ALA A 351 -23.34 6.71 -4.93
N VAL A 352 -24.20 5.69 -5.12
CA VAL A 352 -25.02 5.09 -4.04
C VAL A 352 -24.22 3.98 -3.36
N ILE A 353 -23.03 4.34 -2.86
CA ILE A 353 -22.10 3.45 -2.14
C ILE A 353 -21.44 4.23 -1.00
N GLN A 354 -20.82 3.50 -0.09
CA GLN A 354 -20.04 4.08 1.01
C GLN A 354 -18.56 3.71 0.88
N VAL A 355 -17.70 4.51 1.51
CA VAL A 355 -16.29 4.14 1.68
C VAL A 355 -16.19 2.91 2.57
N ARG A 356 -15.45 1.92 2.10
CA ARG A 356 -15.16 0.71 2.85
C ARG A 356 -13.72 0.77 3.35
N GLU A 357 -13.56 0.72 4.66
CA GLU A 357 -12.25 0.71 5.28
C GLU A 357 -11.70 -0.71 5.30
N GLY A 358 -10.43 -0.86 4.90
CA GLY A 358 -9.71 -2.12 4.93
C GLY A 358 -8.45 -2.01 5.78
N TYR A 359 -8.12 -3.10 6.45
CA TYR A 359 -6.92 -3.24 7.27
C TYR A 359 -6.08 -4.42 6.80
N GLY A 360 -4.79 -4.30 6.99
CA GLY A 360 -3.80 -5.35 6.78
C GLY A 360 -2.38 -4.81 6.87
N THR A 361 -1.44 -5.72 6.81
CA THR A 361 -0.01 -5.44 6.90
C THR A 361 0.70 -5.91 5.65
N THR A 362 1.95 -5.48 5.42
CA THR A 362 2.74 -5.98 4.28
C THR A 362 3.00 -7.49 4.41
N GLU A 363 3.05 -7.99 5.63
CA GLU A 363 3.19 -9.41 5.98
C GLU A 363 1.98 -10.27 5.57
N THR A 364 0.85 -9.62 5.22
CA THR A 364 -0.35 -10.26 4.63
C THR A 364 -0.65 -9.71 3.24
N VAL A 365 0.37 -9.42 2.45
CA VAL A 365 0.38 -8.68 1.19
C VAL A 365 -0.03 -7.22 1.39
N THR A 366 -1.21 -6.96 1.99
CA THR A 366 -1.70 -5.59 2.28
C THR A 366 -3.05 -5.55 2.98
N ALA A 367 -3.96 -6.49 2.69
CA ALA A 367 -5.32 -6.46 3.23
C ALA A 367 -5.76 -7.84 3.72
N CYS A 368 -6.43 -7.88 4.86
CA CYS A 368 -6.94 -9.10 5.48
C CYS A 368 -8.38 -8.94 6.02
N CYS A 369 -8.87 -7.71 6.12
CA CYS A 369 -10.28 -7.44 6.41
C CYS A 369 -10.78 -6.19 5.69
N LEU A 370 -12.10 -6.07 5.62
CA LEU A 370 -12.78 -4.97 4.93
C LEU A 370 -14.18 -4.76 5.53
N THR A 371 -14.62 -3.51 5.61
CA THR A 371 -16.01 -3.20 5.95
C THR A 371 -16.95 -3.91 4.97
N PRO A 372 -17.95 -4.70 5.44
CA PRO A 372 -18.93 -5.35 4.58
C PRO A 372 -19.78 -4.35 3.78
N THR A 373 -20.45 -4.83 2.72
CA THR A 373 -21.34 -3.99 1.90
C THR A 373 -22.73 -3.79 2.52
N ASN A 374 -23.14 -4.69 3.39
CA ASN A 374 -24.51 -4.79 3.94
C ASN A 374 -24.63 -4.28 5.38
N ILE A 375 -23.51 -4.12 6.09
CA ILE A 375 -23.51 -3.67 7.49
C ILE A 375 -22.27 -2.80 7.76
N TYR A 376 -22.48 -1.70 8.47
CA TYR A 376 -21.43 -0.81 8.91
C TYR A 376 -21.48 -0.61 10.42
N LYS A 377 -20.35 -0.76 11.07
CA LYS A 377 -20.16 -0.39 12.48
C LYS A 377 -19.14 0.74 12.57
N GLU A 378 -19.55 1.85 13.16
CA GLU A 378 -18.74 3.06 13.28
C GLU A 378 -17.40 2.77 14.00
N GLY A 379 -16.29 3.18 13.40
CA GLY A 379 -14.95 2.98 13.93
C GLY A 379 -14.38 1.57 13.74
N SER A 380 -15.13 0.64 13.13
CA SER A 380 -14.62 -0.70 12.81
C SER A 380 -13.89 -0.71 11.48
N ILE A 381 -12.78 -1.46 11.42
CA ILE A 381 -12.05 -1.78 10.20
C ILE A 381 -12.64 -2.98 9.43
N GLY A 382 -13.82 -3.46 9.84
CA GLY A 382 -14.60 -4.47 9.15
C GLY A 382 -14.41 -5.90 9.67
N LEU A 383 -14.69 -6.85 8.77
CA LEU A 383 -14.62 -8.30 9.01
C LEU A 383 -13.50 -8.94 8.20
N PRO A 384 -12.96 -10.09 8.66
CA PRO A 384 -11.95 -10.84 7.92
C PRO A 384 -12.42 -11.25 6.52
N PHE A 385 -11.48 -11.37 5.60
CA PHE A 385 -11.72 -11.99 4.29
C PHE A 385 -11.99 -13.49 4.40
N PRO A 386 -12.55 -14.13 3.37
CA PRO A 386 -12.63 -15.60 3.30
C PRO A 386 -11.31 -16.27 3.66
N ASP A 387 -11.36 -17.36 4.43
CA ASP A 387 -10.20 -18.12 4.91
C ASP A 387 -9.16 -17.29 5.70
N THR A 388 -9.52 -16.09 6.12
CA THR A 388 -8.70 -15.27 7.00
C THR A 388 -9.28 -15.32 8.40
N TYR A 389 -8.39 -15.58 9.36
CA TYR A 389 -8.75 -15.67 10.77
C TYR A 389 -8.07 -14.54 11.54
N ILE A 390 -8.83 -13.94 12.45
CA ILE A 390 -8.35 -12.88 13.34
C ILE A 390 -8.69 -13.23 14.77
N LYS A 391 -7.74 -13.06 15.68
CA LYS A 391 -7.98 -13.13 17.12
C LYS A 391 -7.25 -12.00 17.85
N ILE A 392 -7.75 -11.64 19.01
CA ILE A 392 -7.15 -10.64 19.88
C ILE A 392 -6.57 -11.38 21.08
N VAL A 393 -5.29 -11.16 21.35
CA VAL A 393 -4.55 -11.87 22.41
C VAL A 393 -3.89 -10.90 23.39
N GLU A 394 -3.54 -11.38 24.57
CA GLU A 394 -2.61 -10.67 25.46
C GLU A 394 -1.28 -10.46 24.69
N PRO A 395 -0.73 -9.23 24.65
CA PRO A 395 0.48 -8.95 23.85
C PRO A 395 1.62 -9.95 24.11
N ASP A 396 2.29 -10.36 23.04
CA ASP A 396 3.38 -11.35 23.01
C ASP A 396 3.01 -12.77 23.50
N THR A 397 1.72 -13.06 23.68
CA THR A 397 1.22 -14.39 24.04
C THR A 397 0.27 -14.96 22.98
N ASP A 398 -0.17 -16.20 23.14
CA ASP A 398 -1.21 -16.84 22.33
C ASP A 398 -2.60 -16.83 23.00
N LYS A 399 -2.68 -16.25 24.21
CA LYS A 399 -3.88 -16.27 25.05
C LYS A 399 -4.90 -15.24 24.58
N GLU A 400 -6.02 -15.73 24.05
CA GLU A 400 -7.15 -14.89 23.64
C GLU A 400 -7.74 -14.10 24.82
N VAL A 401 -8.04 -12.82 24.56
CA VAL A 401 -8.77 -11.97 25.50
C VAL A 401 -10.29 -12.03 25.22
N PRO A 402 -11.14 -11.73 26.24
CA PRO A 402 -12.59 -11.62 26.03
C PRO A 402 -12.96 -10.57 24.99
N TYR A 403 -14.11 -10.75 24.32
CA TYR A 403 -14.64 -9.73 23.39
C TYR A 403 -14.77 -8.37 24.08
N GLY A 404 -14.44 -7.31 23.34
CA GLY A 404 -14.39 -5.94 23.83
C GLY A 404 -13.14 -5.60 24.62
N THR A 405 -12.30 -6.57 24.97
CA THR A 405 -11.02 -6.35 25.66
C THR A 405 -9.93 -6.05 24.63
N GLU A 406 -9.06 -5.10 24.97
CA GLU A 406 -7.91 -4.73 24.14
C GLU A 406 -6.80 -5.76 24.22
N GLY A 407 -6.17 -6.02 23.08
CA GLY A 407 -5.00 -6.89 22.96
C GLY A 407 -4.33 -6.72 21.61
N GLU A 408 -3.35 -7.57 21.31
CA GLU A 408 -2.67 -7.62 20.03
C GLU A 408 -3.52 -8.34 18.99
N ILE A 409 -3.62 -7.76 17.79
CA ILE A 409 -4.31 -8.36 16.64
C ILE A 409 -3.40 -9.41 16.02
N LEU A 410 -3.82 -10.66 16.00
CA LEU A 410 -3.17 -11.74 15.27
C LEU A 410 -3.95 -12.09 14.01
N LEU A 411 -3.21 -12.41 12.93
CA LEU A 411 -3.75 -12.73 11.61
C LEU A 411 -3.25 -14.09 11.14
N ALA A 412 -4.15 -14.92 10.61
CA ALA A 412 -3.79 -16.15 9.92
C ALA A 412 -4.59 -16.29 8.63
N GLY A 413 -4.04 -16.91 7.60
CA GLY A 413 -4.76 -17.14 6.35
C GLY A 413 -3.84 -17.22 5.13
N PRO A 414 -4.42 -17.36 3.93
CA PRO A 414 -3.68 -17.64 2.70
C PRO A 414 -2.79 -16.47 2.22
N THR A 415 -2.99 -15.27 2.74
CA THR A 415 -2.18 -14.09 2.38
C THR A 415 -0.95 -13.90 3.26
N VAL A 416 -0.77 -14.72 4.31
CA VAL A 416 0.38 -14.64 5.23
C VAL A 416 1.68 -14.89 4.49
N MET A 417 2.65 -14.00 4.68
CA MET A 417 3.98 -14.06 4.07
C MET A 417 4.70 -15.38 4.34
N LYS A 418 5.66 -15.71 3.49
CA LYS A 418 6.53 -16.85 3.73
C LYS A 418 7.52 -16.59 4.87
N GLU A 419 8.23 -15.45 4.81
CA GLU A 419 9.31 -15.09 5.72
C GLU A 419 9.76 -13.64 5.54
N TYR A 420 10.54 -13.14 6.49
CA TYR A 420 11.40 -11.99 6.24
C TYR A 420 12.69 -12.44 5.56
N MET A 421 13.05 -11.80 4.46
CA MET A 421 14.24 -12.09 3.68
C MET A 421 15.51 -11.97 4.55
N ASN A 422 16.32 -13.04 4.56
CA ASN A 422 17.58 -13.12 5.28
C ASN A 422 17.46 -12.81 6.80
N ASN A 423 16.29 -12.99 7.41
CA ASN A 423 16.06 -12.71 8.82
C ASN A 423 15.18 -13.78 9.51
N PRO A 424 15.75 -14.97 9.76
CA PRO A 424 15.00 -16.07 10.36
C PRO A 424 14.56 -15.81 11.80
N GLU A 425 15.33 -15.04 12.58
CA GLU A 425 14.97 -14.69 13.96
C GLU A 425 13.71 -13.82 14.02
N GLU A 426 13.65 -12.77 13.20
CA GLU A 426 12.47 -11.91 13.14
C GLU A 426 11.28 -12.65 12.52
N THR A 427 11.54 -13.57 11.57
CA THR A 427 10.50 -14.44 11.01
C THR A 427 9.88 -15.30 12.11
N ALA A 428 10.69 -15.98 12.91
CA ALA A 428 10.22 -16.81 14.02
C ALA A 428 9.51 -16.01 15.12
N ARG A 429 9.90 -14.74 15.32
CA ARG A 429 9.22 -13.85 16.27
C ARG A 429 7.84 -13.43 15.77
N THR A 430 7.71 -13.18 14.46
CA THR A 430 6.50 -12.66 13.85
C THR A 430 5.52 -13.75 13.43
N LEU A 431 6.02 -14.90 12.95
CA LEU A 431 5.22 -16.04 12.51
C LEU A 431 5.33 -17.17 13.54
N ARG A 432 4.20 -17.48 14.20
CA ARG A 432 4.15 -18.54 15.22
C ARG A 432 3.02 -19.50 14.89
N THR A 433 3.31 -20.79 14.91
CA THR A 433 2.28 -21.83 14.75
C THR A 433 1.70 -22.17 16.10
N HIS A 434 0.37 -22.11 16.20
CA HIS A 434 -0.37 -22.39 17.44
C HIS A 434 -0.95 -23.81 17.43
N ASP A 435 -1.56 -24.22 18.55
CA ASP A 435 -2.18 -25.55 18.72
C ASP A 435 -3.37 -25.81 17.78
N ASP A 436 -3.93 -24.75 17.19
CA ASP A 436 -4.96 -24.82 16.15
C ASP A 436 -4.41 -25.27 14.78
N GLY A 437 -3.09 -25.38 14.65
CA GLY A 437 -2.37 -25.76 13.42
C GLY A 437 -2.19 -24.63 12.43
N LEU A 438 -2.65 -23.41 12.74
CA LEU A 438 -2.46 -22.23 11.89
C LEU A 438 -1.17 -21.50 12.25
N THR A 439 -0.56 -20.88 11.24
CA THR A 439 0.54 -19.94 11.44
C THR A 439 -0.03 -18.52 11.54
N TRP A 440 0.21 -17.90 12.68
CA TRP A 440 -0.28 -16.58 13.02
C TRP A 440 0.80 -15.52 12.89
N VAL A 441 0.42 -14.38 12.30
CA VAL A 441 1.23 -13.17 12.25
C VAL A 441 0.98 -12.35 13.52
N TYR A 442 2.00 -12.11 14.29
CA TYR A 442 2.02 -11.13 15.38
C TYR A 442 2.26 -9.76 14.80
N THR A 443 1.20 -8.95 14.73
CA THR A 443 1.22 -7.71 13.94
C THR A 443 1.89 -6.54 14.65
N GLY A 444 1.95 -6.58 15.97
CA GLY A 444 2.30 -5.43 16.81
C GLY A 444 1.25 -4.31 16.78
N ASP A 445 0.07 -4.59 16.24
CA ASP A 445 -1.08 -3.69 16.20
C ASP A 445 -2.06 -4.05 17.31
N LEU A 446 -2.56 -3.06 18.04
CA LEU A 446 -3.53 -3.24 19.14
C LEU A 446 -4.94 -2.96 18.65
N GLY A 447 -5.88 -3.75 19.17
CA GLY A 447 -7.29 -3.62 18.82
C GLY A 447 -8.22 -4.37 19.75
N THR A 448 -9.51 -4.28 19.44
CA THR A 448 -10.55 -5.06 20.10
C THR A 448 -11.40 -5.77 19.06
N MET A 449 -12.06 -6.85 19.43
CA MET A 449 -13.09 -7.52 18.62
C MET A 449 -14.39 -7.54 19.42
N ASP A 450 -15.51 -7.23 18.77
CA ASP A 450 -16.81 -7.41 19.42
C ASP A 450 -17.34 -8.86 19.29
N ASP A 451 -18.47 -9.15 19.91
CA ASP A 451 -19.11 -10.48 19.91
C ASP A 451 -19.65 -10.91 18.53
N GLN A 452 -19.72 -9.98 17.57
CA GLN A 452 -20.09 -10.21 16.17
C GLN A 452 -18.87 -10.33 15.25
N GLY A 453 -17.66 -10.19 15.80
CA GLY A 453 -16.40 -10.33 15.06
C GLY A 453 -15.92 -9.08 14.34
N PHE A 454 -16.55 -7.92 14.55
CA PHE A 454 -16.04 -6.66 14.02
C PHE A 454 -14.79 -6.22 14.77
N ILE A 455 -13.77 -5.81 14.01
CA ILE A 455 -12.47 -5.43 14.55
C ILE A 455 -12.39 -3.91 14.67
N TYR A 456 -11.84 -3.44 15.79
CA TYR A 456 -11.61 -2.02 16.06
C TYR A 456 -10.12 -1.80 16.30
N PHE A 457 -9.46 -1.16 15.35
CA PHE A 457 -8.04 -0.82 15.44
C PHE A 457 -7.84 0.32 16.45
N LYS A 458 -6.89 0.15 17.37
CA LYS A 458 -6.55 1.15 18.39
C LYS A 458 -5.26 1.89 18.08
N GLY A 459 -4.32 1.21 17.46
CA GLY A 459 -3.03 1.78 17.10
C GLY A 459 -1.91 0.75 17.11
N ARG A 460 -0.70 1.19 16.78
CA ARG A 460 0.49 0.35 16.91
C ARG A 460 1.01 0.38 18.33
N ALA A 461 1.34 -0.78 18.89
CA ALA A 461 1.92 -0.88 20.24
C ALA A 461 3.14 0.05 20.40
N LYS A 462 3.98 0.17 19.36
CA LYS A 462 5.17 1.04 19.36
C LYS A 462 4.86 2.54 19.17
N ARG A 463 3.65 2.92 18.75
CA ARG A 463 3.20 4.32 18.63
C ARG A 463 2.42 4.78 19.86
N MET A 464 2.07 3.86 20.73
CA MET A 464 1.36 4.13 21.97
C MET A 464 2.20 5.07 22.85
N ILE A 465 1.59 6.12 23.34
CA ILE A 465 2.24 7.09 24.23
C ILE A 465 1.97 6.66 25.67
N ILE A 466 3.02 6.44 26.43
CA ILE A 466 2.90 6.11 27.85
C ILE A 466 3.11 7.38 28.67
N THR A 467 2.04 7.88 29.28
CA THR A 467 2.08 9.08 30.10
C THR A 467 1.59 8.81 31.52
N SER A 468 2.45 8.98 32.52
CA SER A 468 2.13 8.72 33.94
C SER A 468 1.54 7.33 34.20
N GLY A 469 1.99 6.29 33.45
CA GLY A 469 1.50 4.92 33.57
C GLY A 469 0.20 4.61 32.80
N TYR A 470 -0.34 5.60 32.06
CA TYR A 470 -1.53 5.41 31.21
C TYR A 470 -1.14 5.32 29.75
N ASN A 471 -1.83 4.45 29.02
CA ASN A 471 -1.71 4.32 27.58
C ASN A 471 -2.57 5.37 26.87
N VAL A 472 -1.98 6.14 25.98
CA VAL A 472 -2.68 7.07 25.10
C VAL A 472 -2.45 6.64 23.65
N TYR A 473 -3.54 6.45 22.93
CA TYR A 473 -3.53 6.04 21.53
C TYR A 473 -3.65 7.27 20.62
N PRO A 474 -2.59 7.64 19.89
CA PRO A 474 -2.58 8.81 19.03
C PRO A 474 -3.79 8.89 18.10
N GLY A 475 -4.15 7.80 17.42
CA GLY A 475 -5.28 7.78 16.49
C GLY A 475 -6.63 8.11 17.12
N GLN A 476 -6.85 7.79 18.40
CA GLN A 476 -8.10 8.17 19.08
C GLN A 476 -8.17 9.67 19.30
N LEU A 477 -7.06 10.28 19.71
CA LEU A 477 -6.98 11.72 19.93
C LEU A 477 -7.00 12.49 18.60
N GLU A 478 -6.37 11.94 17.56
CA GLU A 478 -6.47 12.45 16.18
C GLU A 478 -7.93 12.48 15.72
N ASN A 479 -8.68 11.39 15.91
CA ASN A 479 -10.12 11.34 15.57
C ASN A 479 -10.94 12.43 16.31
N ILE A 480 -10.63 12.69 17.57
CA ILE A 480 -11.31 13.73 18.37
C ILE A 480 -10.98 15.12 17.83
N LEU A 481 -9.70 15.42 17.58
CA LEU A 481 -9.29 16.71 17.03
C LEU A 481 -9.84 16.94 15.62
N ASP A 482 -9.80 15.92 14.76
CA ASP A 482 -10.29 15.98 13.37
C ASP A 482 -11.81 16.18 13.30
N ALA A 483 -12.56 15.86 14.38
CA ALA A 483 -13.98 16.15 14.50
C ALA A 483 -14.30 17.62 14.76
N HIS A 484 -13.31 18.44 15.18
CA HIS A 484 -13.53 19.86 15.40
C HIS A 484 -13.74 20.62 14.09
N GLU A 485 -14.68 21.59 14.08
CA GLU A 485 -15.06 22.34 12.88
C GLU A 485 -13.89 23.10 12.21
N ASP A 486 -12.90 23.54 12.99
CA ASP A 486 -11.75 24.30 12.53
C ASP A 486 -10.58 23.43 12.09
N VAL A 487 -10.58 22.14 12.43
CA VAL A 487 -9.48 21.22 12.14
C VAL A 487 -9.66 20.55 10.78
N GLN A 488 -8.59 20.53 10.03
CA GLN A 488 -8.49 19.83 8.78
C GLN A 488 -7.96 18.41 8.98
N MET A 489 -6.86 18.31 9.71
CA MET A 489 -6.17 17.05 9.98
C MET A 489 -5.23 17.29 11.18
N SER A 490 -5.03 16.26 11.98
CA SER A 490 -4.08 16.28 13.08
C SER A 490 -3.11 15.10 13.07
N CYS A 491 -2.01 15.24 13.79
CA CYS A 491 -1.07 14.17 14.09
C CYS A 491 -0.59 14.30 15.54
N ILE A 492 -0.68 13.20 16.27
CA ILE A 492 -0.32 13.15 17.69
C ILE A 492 1.00 12.39 17.86
N ILE A 493 1.90 12.93 18.66
CA ILE A 493 3.16 12.28 19.03
C ILE A 493 3.37 12.26 20.55
N GLY A 494 4.19 11.30 20.98
CA GLY A 494 4.75 11.26 22.34
C GLY A 494 6.06 12.01 22.41
N VAL A 495 6.15 12.95 23.33
CA VAL A 495 7.38 13.74 23.59
C VAL A 495 7.98 13.26 24.90
N PRO A 496 9.28 12.91 24.95
CA PRO A 496 9.92 12.51 26.20
C PRO A 496 9.73 13.52 27.33
N ASP A 497 9.40 13.05 28.52
CA ASP A 497 9.22 13.86 29.71
C ASP A 497 9.83 13.17 30.93
N PRO A 498 10.68 13.84 31.72
CA PRO A 498 11.40 13.21 32.82
C PRO A 498 10.50 12.73 33.96
N TYR A 499 9.29 13.27 34.12
CA TYR A 499 8.35 12.92 35.18
C TYR A 499 7.23 11.96 34.73
N LYS A 500 6.77 12.11 33.48
CA LYS A 500 5.62 11.41 32.95
C LYS A 500 5.99 10.24 32.00
N MET A 501 7.27 10.01 31.77
CA MET A 501 7.86 9.23 30.69
C MET A 501 7.67 9.92 29.33
N GLN A 502 6.42 10.19 28.95
CA GLN A 502 6.07 10.96 27.76
C GLN A 502 4.92 11.91 28.07
N LYS A 503 4.84 12.98 27.30
CA LYS A 503 3.69 13.89 27.24
C LYS A 503 3.18 13.96 25.81
N VAL A 504 1.89 14.23 25.67
CA VAL A 504 1.18 14.23 24.39
C VAL A 504 1.33 15.57 23.71
N LYS A 505 1.80 15.62 22.46
CA LYS A 505 1.81 16.83 21.62
C LYS A 505 0.98 16.62 20.36
N ALA A 506 0.21 17.65 19.98
CA ALA A 506 -0.57 17.66 18.77
C ALA A 506 0.03 18.59 17.72
N PHE A 507 0.14 18.11 16.47
CA PHE A 507 0.36 18.94 15.29
C PHE A 507 -0.95 19.02 14.52
N VAL A 508 -1.41 20.24 14.21
CA VAL A 508 -2.74 20.46 13.64
C VAL A 508 -2.66 21.32 12.39
N MET A 509 -3.26 20.82 11.32
CA MET A 509 -3.60 21.61 10.14
C MET A 509 -5.00 22.20 10.33
N LEU A 510 -5.11 23.51 10.23
CA LEU A 510 -6.39 24.20 10.29
C LEU A 510 -7.06 24.28 8.91
N LYS A 511 -8.37 24.40 8.89
CA LYS A 511 -9.11 24.68 7.66
C LYS A 511 -8.76 26.07 7.11
N PRO A 512 -8.86 26.27 5.78
CA PRO A 512 -8.63 27.58 5.17
C PRO A 512 -9.48 28.67 5.82
N GLY A 513 -8.85 29.79 6.18
CA GLY A 513 -9.51 30.95 6.81
C GLY A 513 -9.56 30.92 8.34
N VAL A 514 -9.20 29.82 8.98
CA VAL A 514 -9.08 29.74 10.44
C VAL A 514 -7.70 30.29 10.86
N PRO A 515 -7.64 31.28 11.76
CA PRO A 515 -6.37 31.89 12.14
C PRO A 515 -5.55 30.95 13.06
N ALA A 516 -4.28 30.75 12.74
CA ALA A 516 -3.33 29.99 13.56
C ALA A 516 -2.78 30.89 14.69
N ASN A 517 -3.52 31.01 15.79
CA ASN A 517 -3.19 31.87 16.93
C ASN A 517 -3.52 31.19 18.27
N ASP A 518 -3.15 31.85 19.37
CA ASP A 518 -3.35 31.33 20.73
C ASP A 518 -4.83 31.16 21.09
N ALA A 519 -5.73 31.97 20.54
CA ALA A 519 -7.17 31.81 20.77
C ALA A 519 -7.70 30.51 20.16
N THR A 520 -7.35 30.23 18.93
CA THR A 520 -7.69 28.96 18.25
C THR A 520 -7.06 27.77 18.99
N LYS A 521 -5.81 27.89 19.41
CA LYS A 521 -5.13 26.87 20.20
C LYS A 521 -5.87 26.58 21.51
N GLN A 522 -6.29 27.61 22.24
CA GLN A 522 -7.05 27.45 23.46
C GLN A 522 -8.42 26.81 23.21
N THR A 523 -9.10 27.19 22.13
CA THR A 523 -10.38 26.58 21.73
C THR A 523 -10.23 25.08 21.52
N LEU A 524 -9.18 24.63 20.80
CA LEU A 524 -8.92 23.21 20.57
C LEU A 524 -8.53 22.47 21.85
N LEU A 525 -7.75 23.08 22.73
CA LEU A 525 -7.43 22.51 24.04
C LEU A 525 -8.68 22.37 24.91
N ASP A 526 -9.58 23.36 24.91
CA ASP A 526 -10.85 23.31 25.64
C ASP A 526 -11.80 22.28 25.05
N TYR A 527 -11.78 22.10 23.73
CA TYR A 527 -12.49 21.02 23.06
C TYR A 527 -11.94 19.65 23.48
N CYS A 528 -10.64 19.44 23.42
CA CYS A 528 -10.02 18.21 23.92
C CYS A 528 -10.39 17.92 25.37
N ARG A 529 -10.38 18.94 26.25
CA ARG A 529 -10.71 18.79 27.68
C ARG A 529 -12.11 18.23 27.94
N LYS A 530 -13.03 18.43 27.01
CA LYS A 530 -14.40 17.90 27.09
C LYS A 530 -14.52 16.45 26.61
N HIS A 531 -13.54 15.97 25.81
CA HIS A 531 -13.65 14.69 25.09
C HIS A 531 -12.61 13.65 25.51
N VAL A 532 -11.52 14.06 26.19
CA VAL A 532 -10.46 13.14 26.61
C VAL A 532 -10.15 13.23 28.10
N ALA A 533 -9.66 12.13 28.65
CA ALA A 533 -9.20 12.10 30.03
C ALA A 533 -7.99 13.05 30.24
N LYS A 534 -7.83 13.56 31.45
CA LYS A 534 -6.78 14.54 31.80
C LYS A 534 -5.37 14.07 31.44
N TYR A 535 -5.07 12.78 31.56
CA TYR A 535 -3.76 12.22 31.22
C TYR A 535 -3.49 12.20 29.71
N ALA A 536 -4.54 12.11 28.88
CA ALA A 536 -4.43 12.08 27.42
C ALA A 536 -4.44 13.48 26.78
N MET A 537 -4.61 14.54 27.57
CA MET A 537 -4.62 15.91 27.07
C MET A 537 -3.30 16.29 26.40
N PRO A 538 -3.32 16.88 25.19
CA PRO A 538 -2.14 17.51 24.63
C PRO A 538 -1.62 18.60 25.57
N TYR A 539 -0.32 18.56 25.87
CA TYR A 539 0.32 19.64 26.62
C TYR A 539 0.54 20.87 25.74
N ASP A 540 0.61 20.64 24.43
CA ASP A 540 0.83 21.65 23.41
C ASP A 540 0.16 21.28 22.10
N ILE A 541 -0.31 22.30 21.36
CA ILE A 541 -0.79 22.20 19.98
C ILE A 541 0.08 23.12 19.12
N GLU A 542 0.68 22.55 18.08
CA GLU A 542 1.47 23.29 17.08
C GLU A 542 0.73 23.28 15.74
N PHE A 543 0.50 24.47 15.18
CA PHE A 543 -0.13 24.60 13.87
C PHE A 543 0.90 24.41 12.76
N ARG A 544 0.50 23.69 11.70
CA ARG A 544 1.29 23.44 10.50
C ARG A 544 0.43 23.68 9.26
N ASP A 545 1.02 24.27 8.22
CA ASP A 545 0.37 24.43 6.93
C ASP A 545 0.22 23.08 6.22
N GLU A 546 1.21 22.17 6.42
CA GLU A 546 1.20 20.80 5.92
C GLU A 546 1.82 19.85 6.96
N LEU A 547 1.25 18.65 7.07
CA LEU A 547 1.86 17.54 7.80
C LEU A 547 2.79 16.75 6.87
N PRO A 548 3.98 16.32 7.35
CA PRO A 548 4.91 15.54 6.56
C PRO A 548 4.26 14.22 6.14
N LYS A 549 4.54 13.77 4.92
CA LYS A 549 3.97 12.54 4.35
C LYS A 549 5.05 11.55 3.97
N THR A 550 4.76 10.28 4.15
CA THR A 550 5.55 9.18 3.61
C THR A 550 5.42 9.13 2.09
N LEU A 551 6.29 8.37 1.43
CA LEU A 551 6.25 8.13 -0.02
C LEU A 551 4.95 7.47 -0.50
N VAL A 552 4.21 6.81 0.39
CA VAL A 552 2.89 6.21 0.12
C VAL A 552 1.71 7.10 0.54
N GLY A 553 1.98 8.36 0.95
CA GLY A 553 0.96 9.37 1.25
C GLY A 553 0.41 9.35 2.68
N LYS A 554 0.92 8.50 3.58
CA LYS A 554 0.56 8.51 5.01
C LYS A 554 1.24 9.65 5.74
N VAL A 555 0.67 10.11 6.85
CA VAL A 555 1.34 11.08 7.73
C VAL A 555 2.63 10.45 8.31
N ALA A 556 3.75 11.13 8.12
CA ALA A 556 5.06 10.69 8.59
C ALA A 556 5.33 11.20 10.03
N TYR A 557 4.59 10.67 11.01
CA TYR A 557 4.67 11.10 12.41
C TYR A 557 6.09 11.05 12.99
N ARG A 558 6.95 10.15 12.53
CA ARG A 558 8.35 10.05 12.98
C ARG A 558 9.16 11.28 12.63
N VAL A 559 8.89 11.92 11.50
CA VAL A 559 9.54 13.18 11.13
C VAL A 559 9.24 14.22 12.21
N LEU A 560 7.99 14.28 12.67
CA LEU A 560 7.57 15.18 13.74
C LEU A 560 8.19 14.81 15.10
N GLU A 561 8.32 13.50 15.39
CA GLU A 561 9.02 13.03 16.60
C GLU A 561 10.50 13.41 16.58
N ASP A 562 11.18 13.26 15.43
CA ASP A 562 12.59 13.55 15.28
C ASP A 562 12.86 15.07 15.32
N GLU A 563 11.99 15.89 14.70
CA GLU A 563 12.02 17.35 14.82
C GLU A 563 11.90 17.79 16.29
N GLU A 564 10.96 17.19 17.03
CA GLU A 564 10.72 17.53 18.43
C GLU A 564 11.87 17.10 19.34
N LYS A 565 12.44 15.91 19.12
CA LYS A 565 13.65 15.46 19.83
C LYS A 565 14.84 16.38 19.59
N ALA A 566 15.06 16.80 18.33
CA ALA A 566 16.11 17.75 17.98
C ALA A 566 15.90 19.10 18.65
N ARG A 567 14.64 19.58 18.73
CA ARG A 567 14.30 20.83 19.41
C ARG A 567 14.60 20.77 20.91
N ILE A 568 14.24 19.66 21.55
CA ILE A 568 14.52 19.47 23.00
C ILE A 568 16.02 19.39 23.24
N ALA A 569 16.77 18.67 22.42
CA ALA A 569 18.22 18.56 22.52
C ALA A 569 18.90 19.93 22.36
N ALA A 570 18.44 20.75 21.40
CA ALA A 570 18.96 22.10 21.20
C ALA A 570 18.65 23.03 22.38
N GLN A 571 17.48 22.92 23.01
CA GLN A 571 17.13 23.66 24.22
C GLN A 571 17.98 23.25 25.42
N ALA A 572 18.25 21.96 25.58
CA ALA A 572 19.09 21.44 26.66
C ALA A 572 20.58 21.79 26.49
N ALA A 573 21.03 22.09 25.29
CA ALA A 573 22.41 22.48 24.97
C ALA A 573 22.68 24.00 25.14
N GLN A 574 21.64 24.84 25.34
CA GLN A 574 21.81 26.25 25.64
C GLN A 574 22.12 26.38 27.15
N PRO A 575 23.28 26.95 27.54
CA PRO A 575 23.54 27.22 28.96
C PRO A 575 22.45 28.14 29.50
N GLU A 576 21.98 27.87 30.72
CA GLU A 576 21.16 28.82 31.46
C GLU A 576 21.90 30.18 31.52
N ALA A 577 21.33 31.21 30.89
CA ALA A 577 21.87 32.54 30.85
C ALA A 577 21.53 33.29 32.14
#